data_9f98506308a7b48e969b10efc693e6e4
#
_entry.id   9f98506308a7b48e969b10efc693e6e4
#
_cell.length_a   1.000
_cell.length_b   1.000
_cell.length_c   1.000
_cell.angle_alpha   90.00
_cell.angle_beta   90.00
_cell.angle_gamma   90.00
#
_symmetry.space_group_name_H-M   'P 1'
#
loop_
_entity.id
_entity.type
_entity.pdbx_description
1 polymer ?
#
loop_
_entity_poly.entity_id
_entity_poly.type
_entity_poly.pdbx_seq_one_letter_code
_entity_poly.pdbx_strand_id
1 'polypeptide(L)'
;MKRRVVVTGMGILSPLGNDLASNWDAVMNGRSGIGDITHFDASAMATHIAGEVKDFDPKAWFPPKDVKKMDIFIHYGLAASFMAMQDAGLEITEANAERAGVLVGSGIGGIRGIEETAVDLHLGGPRKVSPFYVPSTIINMISGQLCIMKGFKGPNFSAVSACASSNHSIGMAMRMIQYGDADIMVAGGAEHGCTPTAVAGFCAMKALSTRNDEPARASRPWDRDRDGFVLGDGAGILVLEEYEHAKARGARIYCELAGFGASSDAYHMTAPSDTGEGPSRCMVMAMKDAGVNADQIDYLNAHGTSTPLGDLAETNAMKLALGDHAYKTLVSSTKSMTGHLLGAAGGVEAVLSILAMQRGIVPPTINLENVSEGGDLDYVPNVPREKKLDVVMSNGFGFGGTNGTLVFRKL
;
A
#
# COMPACT_ATOMS: atom_id res chain seq x y z
N MET A 1 30.57 -0.24 0.71
CA MET A 1 29.40 0.40 0.06
C MET A 1 28.20 -0.46 0.35
N LYS A 2 27.01 0.11 0.57
CA LYS A 2 25.76 -0.66 0.65
C LYS A 2 25.49 -1.30 -0.71
N ARG A 3 24.95 -2.54 -0.71
CA ARG A 3 24.46 -3.19 -1.93
C ARG A 3 23.27 -2.38 -2.47
N ARG A 4 23.20 -2.19 -3.78
CA ARG A 4 22.09 -1.48 -4.41
C ARG A 4 20.90 -2.42 -4.56
N VAL A 5 19.71 -1.89 -4.41
CA VAL A 5 18.47 -2.66 -4.48
C VAL A 5 17.59 -2.11 -5.61
N VAL A 6 17.12 -2.98 -6.47
CA VAL A 6 16.31 -2.62 -7.63
C VAL A 6 14.98 -3.35 -7.64
N VAL A 7 14.00 -2.74 -8.28
CA VAL A 7 12.68 -3.34 -8.51
C VAL A 7 12.70 -4.02 -9.88
N THR A 8 12.44 -5.33 -9.90
CA THR A 8 12.44 -6.13 -11.13
C THR A 8 11.06 -6.64 -11.52
N GLY A 9 10.10 -6.64 -10.59
CA GLY A 9 8.72 -7.03 -10.88
C GLY A 9 7.71 -6.37 -9.95
N MET A 10 6.49 -6.27 -10.44
CA MET A 10 5.36 -5.64 -9.74
C MET A 10 4.08 -6.44 -9.92
N GLY A 11 3.26 -6.49 -8.86
CA GLY A 11 1.92 -7.06 -8.89
C GLY A 11 0.95 -6.21 -8.10
N ILE A 12 -0.27 -6.08 -8.59
CA ILE A 12 -1.29 -5.22 -8.01
C ILE A 12 -2.69 -5.80 -8.17
N LEU A 13 -3.45 -5.71 -7.08
CA LEU A 13 -4.90 -5.85 -7.04
C LEU A 13 -5.46 -4.64 -6.31
N SER A 14 -6.44 -3.95 -6.88
CA SER A 14 -7.07 -2.81 -6.23
C SER A 14 -8.51 -2.63 -6.73
N PRO A 15 -9.28 -1.70 -6.16
CA PRO A 15 -10.61 -1.37 -6.67
C PRO A 15 -10.64 -0.90 -8.14
N LEU A 16 -9.48 -0.57 -8.69
CA LEU A 16 -9.32 -0.09 -10.07
C LEU A 16 -9.11 -1.21 -11.09
N GLY A 17 -8.68 -2.38 -10.64
CA GLY A 17 -8.41 -3.54 -11.50
C GLY A 17 -7.50 -4.58 -10.86
N ASN A 18 -7.36 -5.71 -11.58
CA ASN A 18 -6.66 -6.90 -11.09
C ASN A 18 -5.31 -7.14 -11.79
N ASP A 19 -4.75 -6.14 -12.46
CA ASP A 19 -3.44 -6.17 -13.10
C ASP A 19 -2.86 -4.74 -13.24
N LEU A 20 -1.58 -4.64 -13.66
CA LEU A 20 -0.89 -3.36 -13.83
C LEU A 20 -1.54 -2.47 -14.90
N ALA A 21 -2.02 -3.07 -15.98
CA ALA A 21 -2.54 -2.31 -17.13
C ALA A 21 -3.91 -1.70 -16.81
N SER A 22 -4.81 -2.48 -16.23
CA SER A 22 -6.16 -2.00 -15.84
C SER A 22 -6.09 -0.94 -14.74
N ASN A 23 -5.22 -1.12 -13.75
CA ASN A 23 -4.99 -0.12 -12.71
C ASN A 23 -4.45 1.19 -13.29
N TRP A 24 -3.43 1.12 -14.14
CA TRP A 24 -2.85 2.30 -14.75
C TRP A 24 -3.84 3.03 -15.67
N ASP A 25 -4.60 2.31 -16.49
CA ASP A 25 -5.62 2.89 -17.34
C ASP A 25 -6.70 3.61 -16.51
N ALA A 26 -7.16 3.00 -15.42
CA ALA A 26 -8.13 3.63 -14.53
C ALA A 26 -7.58 4.91 -13.90
N VAL A 27 -6.34 4.89 -13.42
CA VAL A 27 -5.66 6.05 -12.84
C VAL A 27 -5.52 7.19 -13.84
N MET A 28 -5.10 6.89 -15.09
CA MET A 28 -4.93 7.90 -16.13
C MET A 28 -6.25 8.54 -16.58
N ASN A 29 -7.34 7.80 -16.48
CA ASN A 29 -8.68 8.30 -16.81
C ASN A 29 -9.42 8.90 -15.60
N GLY A 30 -8.75 9.03 -14.43
CA GLY A 30 -9.36 9.56 -13.21
C GLY A 30 -10.58 8.76 -12.74
N ARG A 31 -10.62 7.45 -13.01
CA ARG A 31 -11.75 6.59 -12.61
C ARG A 31 -11.67 6.23 -11.14
N SER A 32 -12.76 6.45 -10.41
CA SER A 32 -12.89 5.97 -9.04
C SER A 32 -13.24 4.49 -9.01
N GLY A 33 -12.58 3.73 -8.13
CA GLY A 33 -12.94 2.34 -7.83
C GLY A 33 -13.97 2.23 -6.69
N ILE A 34 -14.33 3.34 -6.07
CA ILE A 34 -15.23 3.40 -4.92
C ILE A 34 -16.69 3.25 -5.38
N GLY A 35 -17.43 2.43 -4.68
CA GLY A 35 -18.85 2.17 -4.91
C GLY A 35 -19.55 1.74 -3.63
N ASP A 36 -20.80 1.29 -3.76
CA ASP A 36 -21.52 0.71 -2.65
C ASP A 36 -20.85 -0.58 -2.18
N ILE A 37 -20.88 -0.84 -0.86
CA ILE A 37 -20.42 -2.10 -0.27
C ILE A 37 -21.35 -3.22 -0.75
N THR A 38 -20.75 -4.28 -1.33
CA THR A 38 -21.47 -5.44 -1.87
C THR A 38 -21.21 -6.73 -1.10
N HIS A 39 -20.16 -6.80 -0.30
CA HIS A 39 -19.75 -8.00 0.43
C HIS A 39 -20.68 -8.35 1.61
N PHE A 40 -21.42 -7.37 2.13
CA PHE A 40 -22.39 -7.53 3.22
C PHE A 40 -23.43 -6.42 3.20
N ASP A 41 -24.51 -6.56 3.97
CA ASP A 41 -25.53 -5.52 4.14
C ASP A 41 -25.01 -4.41 5.08
N ALA A 42 -24.65 -3.27 4.50
CA ALA A 42 -24.14 -2.09 5.23
C ALA A 42 -25.27 -1.08 5.60
N SER A 43 -26.53 -1.38 5.33
CA SER A 43 -27.67 -0.43 5.47
C SER A 43 -27.84 0.16 6.88
N ALA A 44 -27.39 -0.57 7.92
CA ALA A 44 -27.43 -0.12 9.32
C ALA A 44 -26.18 0.73 9.73
N MET A 45 -25.21 0.91 8.84
CA MET A 45 -23.97 1.63 9.13
C MET A 45 -24.05 3.09 8.66
N ALA A 46 -23.22 3.97 9.23
CA ALA A 46 -23.11 5.35 8.77
C ALA A 46 -22.48 5.48 7.38
N THR A 47 -21.61 4.51 7.00
CA THR A 47 -20.93 4.44 5.71
C THR A 47 -21.39 3.20 4.97
N HIS A 48 -21.82 3.38 3.72
CA HIS A 48 -22.26 2.28 2.84
C HIS A 48 -21.31 2.06 1.66
N ILE A 49 -20.17 2.76 1.62
CA ILE A 49 -19.26 2.84 0.47
C ILE A 49 -17.87 2.33 0.81
N ALA A 50 -17.26 1.68 -0.17
CA ALA A 50 -15.88 1.20 -0.11
C ALA A 50 -15.28 1.01 -1.51
N GLY A 51 -13.96 0.89 -1.57
CA GLY A 51 -13.22 0.41 -2.73
C GLY A 51 -13.01 -1.10 -2.62
N GLU A 52 -13.94 -1.90 -3.08
CA GLU A 52 -13.82 -3.36 -3.11
C GLU A 52 -13.04 -3.82 -4.34
N VAL A 53 -12.25 -4.90 -4.21
CA VAL A 53 -11.66 -5.60 -5.36
C VAL A 53 -12.77 -6.32 -6.13
N LYS A 54 -12.93 -6.00 -7.41
CA LYS A 54 -13.99 -6.52 -8.27
C LYS A 54 -13.49 -7.68 -9.11
N ASP A 55 -14.38 -8.62 -9.45
CA ASP A 55 -14.12 -9.71 -10.40
C ASP A 55 -12.90 -10.59 -10.05
N PHE A 56 -12.57 -10.72 -8.77
CA PHE A 56 -11.49 -11.60 -8.32
C PHE A 56 -12.02 -12.99 -7.99
N ASP A 57 -11.64 -13.98 -8.78
CA ASP A 57 -11.91 -15.39 -8.49
C ASP A 57 -10.64 -16.07 -7.93
N PRO A 58 -10.59 -16.41 -6.62
CA PRO A 58 -9.46 -17.11 -6.05
C PRO A 58 -9.22 -18.50 -6.65
N LYS A 59 -10.22 -19.12 -7.27
CA LYS A 59 -10.08 -20.44 -7.92
C LYS A 59 -9.26 -20.38 -9.22
N ALA A 60 -9.13 -19.19 -9.81
CA ALA A 60 -8.22 -18.98 -10.94
C ALA A 60 -6.74 -19.07 -10.52
N TRP A 61 -6.45 -18.89 -9.23
CA TRP A 61 -5.11 -18.83 -8.67
C TRP A 61 -4.74 -20.04 -7.82
N PHE A 62 -5.72 -20.62 -7.13
CA PHE A 62 -5.50 -21.66 -6.13
C PHE A 62 -6.44 -22.86 -6.32
N PRO A 63 -5.98 -24.09 -6.01
CA PRO A 63 -6.86 -25.26 -5.95
C PRO A 63 -8.02 -25.01 -4.96
N PRO A 64 -9.24 -25.46 -5.26
CA PRO A 64 -10.41 -25.21 -4.40
C PRO A 64 -10.27 -25.66 -2.94
N LYS A 65 -9.46 -26.70 -2.70
CA LYS A 65 -9.15 -27.20 -1.34
C LYS A 65 -8.31 -26.22 -0.53
N ASP A 66 -7.47 -25.40 -1.19
CA ASP A 66 -6.57 -24.45 -0.56
C ASP A 66 -7.23 -23.09 -0.37
N VAL A 67 -8.16 -22.70 -1.26
CA VAL A 67 -8.98 -21.48 -1.09
C VAL A 67 -9.67 -21.44 0.27
N LYS A 68 -10.24 -22.58 0.72
CA LYS A 68 -10.97 -22.68 1.99
C LYS A 68 -10.07 -22.59 3.25
N LYS A 69 -8.75 -22.62 3.09
CA LYS A 69 -7.78 -22.58 4.20
C LYS A 69 -7.18 -21.20 4.42
N MET A 70 -7.56 -20.21 3.64
CA MET A 70 -6.97 -18.87 3.62
C MET A 70 -8.07 -17.82 3.63
N ASP A 71 -7.91 -16.79 4.43
CA ASP A 71 -8.74 -15.58 4.36
C ASP A 71 -8.43 -14.79 3.08
N ILE A 72 -9.34 -13.90 2.70
CA ILE A 72 -9.28 -13.14 1.44
C ILE A 72 -8.00 -12.30 1.33
N PHE A 73 -7.51 -11.68 2.43
CA PHE A 73 -6.28 -10.90 2.39
C PHE A 73 -5.07 -11.74 1.96
N ILE A 74 -5.05 -13.04 2.33
CA ILE A 74 -4.01 -13.97 1.88
C ILE A 74 -4.15 -14.25 0.37
N HIS A 75 -5.38 -14.43 -0.12
CA HIS A 75 -5.60 -14.62 -1.55
C HIS A 75 -5.09 -13.44 -2.36
N TYR A 76 -5.41 -12.20 -1.94
CA TYR A 76 -4.93 -10.98 -2.61
C TYR A 76 -3.40 -10.87 -2.59
N GLY A 77 -2.79 -11.10 -1.41
CA GLY A 77 -1.34 -11.02 -1.26
C GLY A 77 -0.60 -12.05 -2.11
N LEU A 78 -1.10 -13.29 -2.16
CA LEU A 78 -0.50 -14.36 -2.98
C LEU A 78 -0.69 -14.10 -4.47
N ALA A 79 -1.89 -13.72 -4.92
CA ALA A 79 -2.14 -13.44 -6.32
C ALA A 79 -1.26 -12.29 -6.83
N ALA A 80 -1.18 -11.18 -6.08
CA ALA A 80 -0.28 -10.08 -6.41
C ALA A 80 1.21 -10.50 -6.37
N SER A 81 1.60 -11.40 -5.45
CA SER A 81 2.97 -11.94 -5.41
C SER A 81 3.28 -12.78 -6.64
N PHE A 82 2.34 -13.62 -7.09
CA PHE A 82 2.52 -14.40 -8.31
C PHE A 82 2.63 -13.50 -9.55
N MET A 83 1.82 -12.44 -9.64
CA MET A 83 1.94 -11.44 -10.70
C MET A 83 3.32 -10.76 -10.69
N ALA A 84 3.79 -10.35 -9.51
CA ALA A 84 5.09 -9.70 -9.37
C ALA A 84 6.25 -10.63 -9.76
N MET A 85 6.19 -11.90 -9.36
CA MET A 85 7.18 -12.90 -9.76
C MET A 85 7.15 -13.17 -11.27
N GLN A 86 5.96 -13.25 -11.87
CA GLN A 86 5.79 -13.41 -13.30
C GLN A 86 6.35 -12.22 -14.08
N ASP A 87 6.03 -11.00 -13.63
CA ASP A 87 6.53 -9.76 -14.25
C ASP A 87 8.06 -9.65 -14.15
N ALA A 88 8.66 -10.13 -13.05
CA ALA A 88 10.11 -10.22 -12.86
C ALA A 88 10.77 -11.33 -13.68
N GLY A 89 10.01 -12.27 -14.23
CA GLY A 89 10.55 -13.53 -14.75
C GLY A 89 11.35 -14.29 -13.68
N LEU A 90 10.86 -14.26 -12.43
CA LEU A 90 11.54 -14.86 -11.28
C LEU A 90 11.03 -16.27 -11.02
N GLU A 91 11.95 -17.23 -11.06
CA GLU A 91 11.73 -18.60 -10.59
C GLU A 91 12.62 -18.89 -9.38
N ILE A 92 12.04 -19.55 -8.37
CA ILE A 92 12.78 -20.05 -7.23
C ILE A 92 13.25 -21.46 -7.50
N THR A 93 14.55 -21.66 -7.42
CA THR A 93 15.26 -22.92 -7.69
C THR A 93 16.12 -23.28 -6.48
N GLU A 94 16.69 -24.48 -6.47
CA GLU A 94 17.62 -24.87 -5.40
C GLU A 94 18.82 -23.92 -5.27
N ALA A 95 19.23 -23.30 -6.38
CA ALA A 95 20.40 -22.43 -6.42
C ALA A 95 20.15 -21.05 -5.75
N ASN A 96 18.91 -20.55 -5.74
CA ASN A 96 18.59 -19.22 -5.21
C ASN A 96 17.65 -19.25 -3.98
N ALA A 97 17.04 -20.39 -3.67
CA ALA A 97 16.01 -20.52 -2.64
C ALA A 97 16.44 -19.97 -1.27
N GLU A 98 17.65 -20.27 -0.80
CA GLU A 98 18.17 -19.84 0.50
C GLU A 98 18.50 -18.34 0.55
N ARG A 99 18.64 -17.70 -0.61
CA ARG A 99 18.94 -16.28 -0.77
C ARG A 99 17.70 -15.48 -1.18
N ALA A 100 16.53 -16.13 -1.29
CA ALA A 100 15.27 -15.53 -1.67
C ALA A 100 14.30 -15.57 -0.48
N GLY A 101 13.78 -14.40 -0.10
CA GLY A 101 12.88 -14.23 1.05
C GLY A 101 11.57 -13.53 0.70
N VAL A 102 10.67 -13.48 1.68
CA VAL A 102 9.34 -12.88 1.56
C VAL A 102 9.02 -12.03 2.78
N LEU A 103 8.55 -10.80 2.55
CA LEU A 103 8.12 -9.87 3.58
C LEU A 103 6.86 -9.13 3.11
N VAL A 104 5.70 -9.73 3.32
CA VAL A 104 4.40 -9.13 2.95
C VAL A 104 3.60 -8.86 4.22
N GLY A 105 3.26 -7.58 4.44
CA GLY A 105 2.52 -7.11 5.61
C GLY A 105 1.01 -7.01 5.38
N SER A 106 0.30 -6.79 6.48
CA SER A 106 -1.12 -6.40 6.51
C SER A 106 -1.35 -5.59 7.78
N GLY A 107 -2.31 -4.68 7.77
CA GLY A 107 -2.65 -3.86 8.94
C GLY A 107 -3.48 -4.62 9.96
N ILE A 108 -4.48 -5.36 9.51
CA ILE A 108 -5.45 -6.07 10.35
C ILE A 108 -5.38 -7.60 10.13
N GLY A 109 -5.07 -8.04 8.91
CA GLY A 109 -5.02 -9.46 8.56
C GLY A 109 -6.40 -10.07 8.36
N GLY A 110 -6.61 -11.32 8.82
CA GLY A 110 -7.81 -12.11 8.58
C GLY A 110 -9.01 -11.71 9.44
N ILE A 111 -9.37 -10.43 9.47
CA ILE A 111 -10.48 -9.91 10.28
C ILE A 111 -11.82 -10.59 9.92
N ARG A 112 -12.06 -10.88 8.65
CA ARG A 112 -13.25 -11.59 8.20
C ARG A 112 -13.34 -12.98 8.84
N GLY A 113 -12.27 -13.78 8.76
CA GLY A 113 -12.23 -15.10 9.36
C GLY A 113 -12.37 -15.06 10.88
N ILE A 114 -11.87 -14.00 11.54
CA ILE A 114 -12.01 -13.79 12.99
C ILE A 114 -13.48 -13.54 13.35
N GLU A 115 -14.17 -12.62 12.67
CA GLU A 115 -15.57 -12.29 12.96
C GLU A 115 -16.51 -13.46 12.63
N GLU A 116 -16.36 -14.13 11.48
CA GLU A 116 -17.15 -15.30 11.12
C GLU A 116 -16.97 -16.43 12.14
N THR A 117 -15.72 -16.72 12.54
CA THR A 117 -15.42 -17.77 13.55
C THR A 117 -15.96 -17.40 14.93
N ALA A 118 -15.94 -16.12 15.33
CA ALA A 118 -16.49 -15.67 16.61
C ALA A 118 -18.01 -15.92 16.66
N VAL A 119 -18.73 -15.67 15.57
CA VAL A 119 -20.17 -15.94 15.45
C VAL A 119 -20.43 -17.46 15.49
N ASP A 120 -19.69 -18.25 14.73
CA ASP A 120 -19.82 -19.72 14.70
C ASP A 120 -19.56 -20.35 16.08
N LEU A 121 -18.53 -19.87 16.80
CA LEU A 121 -18.21 -20.29 18.16
C LEU A 121 -19.35 -19.95 19.12
N HIS A 122 -19.90 -18.73 19.03
CA HIS A 122 -20.98 -18.28 19.90
C HIS A 122 -22.28 -19.08 19.69
N LEU A 123 -22.67 -19.30 18.43
CA LEU A 123 -23.94 -19.97 18.10
C LEU A 123 -23.85 -21.49 18.15
N GLY A 124 -22.71 -22.08 17.79
CA GLY A 124 -22.59 -23.53 17.58
C GLY A 124 -21.53 -24.23 18.47
N GLY A 125 -20.81 -23.48 19.29
CA GLY A 125 -19.79 -23.98 20.21
C GLY A 125 -18.47 -24.38 19.53
N PRO A 126 -17.48 -24.87 20.29
CA PRO A 126 -16.10 -25.04 19.81
C PRO A 126 -15.94 -26.05 18.65
N ARG A 127 -16.90 -26.92 18.43
CA ARG A 127 -16.87 -27.90 17.33
C ARG A 127 -17.12 -27.24 15.94
N LYS A 128 -17.61 -26.00 15.91
CA LYS A 128 -17.82 -25.25 14.69
C LYS A 128 -16.55 -24.52 14.21
N VAL A 129 -15.58 -24.33 15.09
CA VAL A 129 -14.31 -23.65 14.72
C VAL A 129 -13.50 -24.53 13.76
N SER A 130 -13.14 -23.94 12.63
CA SER A 130 -12.30 -24.62 11.63
C SER A 130 -10.90 -24.95 12.17
N PRO A 131 -10.32 -26.13 11.88
CA PRO A 131 -8.92 -26.42 12.20
C PRO A 131 -7.95 -25.50 11.46
N PHE A 132 -8.39 -24.83 10.41
CA PHE A 132 -7.59 -23.86 9.66
C PHE A 132 -7.76 -22.42 10.16
N TYR A 133 -8.59 -22.16 11.18
CA TYR A 133 -8.89 -20.82 11.67
C TYR A 133 -7.62 -20.02 11.95
N VAL A 134 -6.74 -20.50 12.80
CA VAL A 134 -5.51 -19.78 13.16
C VAL A 134 -4.63 -19.52 11.92
N PRO A 135 -4.23 -20.55 11.13
CA PRO A 135 -3.37 -20.30 9.98
C PRO A 135 -4.05 -19.50 8.84
N SER A 136 -5.39 -19.41 8.81
CA SER A 136 -6.07 -18.59 7.81
C SER A 136 -6.12 -17.11 8.17
N THR A 137 -5.92 -16.73 9.44
CA THR A 137 -6.15 -15.35 9.92
C THR A 137 -4.89 -14.60 10.31
N ILE A 138 -3.79 -15.29 10.67
CA ILE A 138 -2.57 -14.63 11.10
C ILE A 138 -1.81 -14.00 9.94
N ILE A 139 -1.29 -12.79 10.17
CA ILE A 139 -0.78 -11.89 9.12
C ILE A 139 0.41 -12.48 8.36
N ASN A 140 1.31 -13.21 9.03
CA ASN A 140 2.49 -13.77 8.39
C ASN A 140 2.18 -14.90 7.37
N MET A 141 0.92 -15.30 7.24
CA MET A 141 0.59 -16.43 6.35
C MET A 141 0.57 -16.08 4.87
N ILE A 142 0.55 -14.81 4.48
CA ILE A 142 0.87 -14.45 3.09
C ILE A 142 2.30 -14.89 2.77
N SER A 143 3.26 -14.42 3.58
CA SER A 143 4.68 -14.77 3.41
C SER A 143 4.91 -16.27 3.57
N GLY A 144 4.32 -16.91 4.59
CA GLY A 144 4.44 -18.34 4.84
C GLY A 144 3.90 -19.21 3.69
N GLN A 145 2.72 -18.90 3.19
CA GLN A 145 2.12 -19.65 2.06
C GLN A 145 2.91 -19.46 0.77
N LEU A 146 3.38 -18.24 0.49
CA LEU A 146 4.21 -18.00 -0.68
C LEU A 146 5.51 -18.83 -0.63
N CYS A 147 6.15 -18.87 0.55
CA CYS A 147 7.35 -19.69 0.77
C CYS A 147 7.08 -21.18 0.52
N ILE A 148 5.98 -21.70 1.07
CA ILE A 148 5.58 -23.11 0.88
C ILE A 148 5.30 -23.42 -0.58
N MET A 149 4.54 -22.56 -1.26
CA MET A 149 4.09 -22.80 -2.64
C MET A 149 5.20 -22.65 -3.67
N LYS A 150 6.19 -21.77 -3.41
CA LYS A 150 7.24 -21.44 -4.40
C LYS A 150 8.64 -21.88 -4.00
N GLY A 151 8.84 -22.36 -2.77
CA GLY A 151 10.11 -22.91 -2.30
C GLY A 151 11.12 -21.88 -1.80
N PHE A 152 10.67 -20.69 -1.35
CA PHE A 152 11.56 -19.71 -0.72
C PHE A 152 12.08 -20.27 0.62
N LYS A 153 13.37 -20.16 0.86
CA LYS A 153 14.04 -20.63 2.07
C LYS A 153 14.82 -19.54 2.81
N GLY A 154 14.85 -18.33 2.28
CA GLY A 154 15.42 -17.14 2.91
C GLY A 154 14.53 -16.54 3.99
N PRO A 155 14.75 -15.27 4.37
CA PRO A 155 13.95 -14.60 5.40
C PRO A 155 12.45 -14.60 5.10
N ASN A 156 11.63 -14.95 6.12
CA ASN A 156 10.18 -15.08 5.99
C ASN A 156 9.49 -14.50 7.23
N PHE A 157 8.87 -13.33 7.10
CA PHE A 157 8.10 -12.68 8.16
C PHE A 157 7.18 -11.60 7.59
N SER A 158 6.47 -10.87 8.45
CA SER A 158 5.55 -9.79 8.05
C SER A 158 5.71 -8.61 8.99
N ALA A 159 5.63 -7.38 8.45
CA ALA A 159 5.52 -6.18 9.25
C ALA A 159 4.05 -5.81 9.47
N VAL A 160 3.75 -5.34 10.69
CA VAL A 160 2.42 -4.84 11.08
C VAL A 160 2.61 -3.48 11.71
N SER A 161 2.23 -2.44 10.96
CA SER A 161 2.34 -1.03 11.39
C SER A 161 1.20 -0.21 10.79
N ALA A 162 -0.02 -0.73 10.97
CA ALA A 162 -1.24 -0.12 10.46
C ALA A 162 -1.11 0.27 8.97
N CYS A 163 -1.44 1.52 8.61
CA CYS A 163 -1.42 1.99 7.22
C CYS A 163 0.00 2.08 6.61
N ALA A 164 1.06 2.02 7.41
CA ALA A 164 2.45 2.02 6.96
C ALA A 164 3.04 0.61 6.74
N SER A 165 2.26 -0.46 6.94
CA SER A 165 2.76 -1.85 6.89
C SER A 165 3.50 -2.19 5.61
N SER A 166 2.98 -1.81 4.45
CA SER A 166 3.65 -2.06 3.16
C SER A 166 4.95 -1.26 3.01
N ASN A 167 4.96 0.03 3.41
CA ASN A 167 6.17 0.85 3.33
C ASN A 167 7.28 0.26 4.19
N HIS A 168 6.95 -0.18 5.40
CA HIS A 168 7.89 -0.84 6.29
C HIS A 168 8.32 -2.20 5.75
N SER A 169 7.41 -3.01 5.21
CA SER A 169 7.73 -4.29 4.59
C SER A 169 8.73 -4.13 3.43
N ILE A 170 8.47 -3.19 2.52
CA ILE A 170 9.35 -2.91 1.38
C ILE A 170 10.69 -2.35 1.86
N GLY A 171 10.68 -1.40 2.81
CA GLY A 171 11.89 -0.80 3.36
C GLY A 171 12.76 -1.80 4.13
N MET A 172 12.17 -2.66 4.94
CA MET A 172 12.90 -3.71 5.67
C MET A 172 13.46 -4.79 4.72
N ALA A 173 12.70 -5.18 3.69
CA ALA A 173 13.19 -6.07 2.65
C ALA A 173 14.39 -5.47 1.90
N MET A 174 14.36 -4.16 1.58
CA MET A 174 15.52 -3.44 1.05
C MET A 174 16.73 -3.55 1.99
N ARG A 175 16.54 -3.36 3.30
CA ARG A 175 17.63 -3.48 4.29
C ARG A 175 18.25 -4.88 4.30
N MET A 176 17.43 -5.93 4.24
CA MET A 176 17.93 -7.31 4.20
C MET A 176 18.83 -7.56 2.99
N ILE A 177 18.44 -7.04 1.82
CA ILE A 177 19.30 -7.13 0.63
C ILE A 177 20.57 -6.30 0.82
N GLN A 178 20.47 -5.08 1.34
CA GLN A 178 21.62 -4.19 1.58
C GLN A 178 22.64 -4.79 2.54
N TYR A 179 22.18 -5.48 3.60
CA TYR A 179 23.04 -6.14 4.58
C TYR A 179 23.53 -7.52 4.15
N GLY A 180 23.00 -8.07 3.08
CA GLY A 180 23.46 -9.35 2.53
C GLY A 180 22.74 -10.57 3.10
N ASP A 181 21.62 -10.41 3.81
CA ASP A 181 20.81 -11.51 4.31
C ASP A 181 20.06 -12.24 3.17
N ALA A 182 19.70 -11.49 2.11
CA ALA A 182 19.06 -12.01 0.92
C ALA A 182 19.62 -11.34 -0.34
N ASP A 183 19.38 -11.96 -1.50
CA ASP A 183 19.62 -11.37 -2.82
C ASP A 183 18.33 -11.01 -3.52
N ILE A 184 17.22 -11.65 -3.12
CA ILE A 184 15.88 -11.48 -3.66
C ILE A 184 14.89 -11.37 -2.50
N MET A 185 13.98 -10.39 -2.55
CA MET A 185 12.86 -10.28 -1.61
C MET A 185 11.56 -9.97 -2.36
N VAL A 186 10.51 -10.73 -2.08
CA VAL A 186 9.14 -10.37 -2.45
C VAL A 186 8.55 -9.59 -1.30
N ALA A 187 8.18 -8.32 -1.52
CA ALA A 187 7.78 -7.41 -0.44
C ALA A 187 6.62 -6.50 -0.83
N GLY A 188 5.81 -6.13 0.16
CA GLY A 188 4.66 -5.26 -0.02
C GLY A 188 3.61 -5.49 1.06
N GLY A 189 2.34 -5.42 0.70
CA GLY A 189 1.25 -5.73 1.61
C GLY A 189 -0.06 -6.04 0.92
N ALA A 190 -0.97 -6.66 1.69
CA ALA A 190 -2.31 -6.98 1.28
C ALA A 190 -3.29 -6.74 2.43
N GLU A 191 -4.52 -6.36 2.09
CA GLU A 191 -5.57 -6.09 3.05
C GLU A 191 -6.95 -6.42 2.49
N HIS A 192 -7.82 -6.94 3.35
CA HIS A 192 -9.26 -7.03 3.14
C HIS A 192 -9.95 -6.43 4.37
N GLY A 193 -10.09 -5.11 4.35
CA GLY A 193 -10.65 -4.33 5.46
C GLY A 193 -12.16 -4.06 5.31
N CYS A 194 -12.75 -4.30 4.14
CA CYS A 194 -14.18 -4.06 3.89
C CYS A 194 -15.04 -5.19 4.50
N THR A 195 -15.06 -5.28 5.83
CA THR A 195 -15.82 -6.27 6.59
C THR A 195 -16.75 -5.58 7.60
N PRO A 196 -17.83 -6.25 8.06
CA PRO A 196 -18.78 -5.66 9.01
C PRO A 196 -18.13 -5.06 10.23
N THR A 197 -17.22 -5.80 10.89
CA THR A 197 -16.57 -5.35 12.14
C THR A 197 -15.62 -4.18 11.91
N ALA A 198 -14.85 -4.21 10.82
CA ALA A 198 -13.92 -3.13 10.51
C ALA A 198 -14.66 -1.84 10.13
N VAL A 199 -15.66 -1.92 9.23
CA VAL A 199 -16.47 -0.77 8.85
C VAL A 199 -17.19 -0.17 10.07
N ALA A 200 -17.81 -1.01 10.92
CA ALA A 200 -18.46 -0.55 12.15
C ALA A 200 -17.47 0.13 13.11
N GLY A 201 -16.26 -0.44 13.26
CA GLY A 201 -15.20 0.14 14.11
C GLY A 201 -14.76 1.52 13.64
N PHE A 202 -14.49 1.69 12.33
CA PHE A 202 -14.12 2.99 11.76
C PHE A 202 -15.29 3.99 11.75
N CYS A 203 -16.54 3.53 11.56
CA CYS A 203 -17.74 4.37 11.74
C CYS A 203 -17.84 4.89 13.18
N ALA A 204 -17.61 4.02 14.18
CA ALA A 204 -17.63 4.42 15.59
C ALA A 204 -16.58 5.48 15.92
N MET A 205 -15.43 5.45 15.23
CA MET A 205 -14.38 6.47 15.32
C MET A 205 -14.71 7.76 14.54
N LYS A 206 -15.78 7.78 13.74
CA LYS A 206 -16.12 8.87 12.80
C LYS A 206 -14.96 9.19 11.83
N ALA A 207 -14.25 8.15 11.39
CA ALA A 207 -13.07 8.29 10.54
C ALA A 207 -13.40 8.14 9.04
N LEU A 208 -14.54 7.51 8.72
CA LEU A 208 -14.98 7.26 7.34
C LEU A 208 -15.84 8.40 6.80
N SER A 209 -15.72 8.63 5.50
CA SER A 209 -16.64 9.48 4.75
C SER A 209 -18.06 8.90 4.79
N THR A 210 -19.03 9.78 4.95
CA THR A 210 -20.46 9.44 4.92
C THR A 210 -21.15 9.92 3.65
N ARG A 211 -20.38 10.27 2.60
CA ARG A 211 -20.90 10.71 1.29
C ARG A 211 -21.43 9.52 0.49
N ASN A 212 -22.44 8.85 1.03
CA ASN A 212 -23.03 7.64 0.48
C ASN A 212 -23.75 7.86 -0.86
N ASP A 213 -24.32 9.06 -1.07
CA ASP A 213 -25.08 9.39 -2.28
C ASP A 213 -24.18 9.60 -3.53
N GLU A 214 -22.89 9.84 -3.32
CA GLU A 214 -21.91 10.09 -4.37
C GLU A 214 -20.62 9.31 -4.12
N PRO A 215 -20.63 7.95 -4.14
CA PRO A 215 -19.47 7.15 -3.74
C PRO A 215 -18.19 7.52 -4.46
N ALA A 216 -18.23 7.72 -5.77
CA ALA A 216 -17.07 8.07 -6.60
C ALA A 216 -16.45 9.44 -6.23
N ARG A 217 -17.16 10.28 -5.50
CA ARG A 217 -16.73 11.63 -5.07
C ARG A 217 -16.38 11.72 -3.58
N ALA A 218 -16.46 10.59 -2.85
CA ALA A 218 -16.29 10.57 -1.40
C ALA A 218 -14.83 10.77 -0.97
N SER A 219 -13.88 10.05 -1.61
CA SER A 219 -12.46 10.26 -1.35
C SER A 219 -11.96 11.48 -2.15
N ARG A 220 -11.60 12.54 -1.40
CA ARG A 220 -11.25 13.86 -1.95
C ARG A 220 -10.13 14.57 -1.17
N PRO A 221 -8.90 14.00 -1.19
CA PRO A 221 -7.78 14.54 -0.43
C PRO A 221 -7.56 16.04 -0.70
N TRP A 222 -7.27 16.79 0.39
CA TRP A 222 -7.10 18.26 0.43
C TRP A 222 -8.32 19.09 0.01
N ASP A 223 -9.41 18.50 -0.46
CA ASP A 223 -10.62 19.25 -0.75
C ASP A 223 -11.26 19.76 0.54
N ARG A 224 -11.81 20.97 0.49
CA ARG A 224 -12.45 21.64 1.63
C ARG A 224 -13.60 20.81 2.21
N ASP A 225 -14.36 20.13 1.35
CA ASP A 225 -15.58 19.42 1.70
C ASP A 225 -15.34 17.93 1.99
N ARG A 226 -14.07 17.52 2.28
CA ARG A 226 -13.73 16.15 2.70
C ARG A 226 -14.21 15.89 4.11
N ASP A 227 -14.71 14.69 4.37
CA ASP A 227 -15.34 14.30 5.62
C ASP A 227 -14.79 13.00 6.25
N GLY A 228 -13.75 12.42 5.67
CA GLY A 228 -13.13 11.19 6.15
C GLY A 228 -12.57 10.36 5.00
N PHE A 229 -11.89 9.26 5.33
CA PHE A 229 -11.38 8.36 4.31
C PHE A 229 -12.45 7.35 3.85
N VAL A 230 -12.23 6.71 2.72
CA VAL A 230 -13.02 5.57 2.24
C VAL A 230 -12.16 4.33 2.34
N LEU A 231 -12.65 3.24 2.94
CA LEU A 231 -11.95 1.96 2.98
C LEU A 231 -11.72 1.41 1.58
N GLY A 232 -10.60 0.72 1.39
CA GLY A 232 -10.29 -0.02 0.18
C GLY A 232 -9.63 -1.37 0.48
N ASP A 233 -9.79 -2.32 -0.43
CA ASP A 233 -9.19 -3.65 -0.39
C ASP A 233 -8.15 -3.83 -1.48
N GLY A 234 -7.22 -4.76 -1.30
CA GLY A 234 -6.29 -5.15 -2.35
C GLY A 234 -4.91 -5.57 -1.89
N ALA A 235 -3.96 -5.54 -2.82
CA ALA A 235 -2.56 -5.85 -2.58
C ALA A 235 -1.64 -5.11 -3.56
N GLY A 236 -0.46 -4.72 -3.07
CA GLY A 236 0.62 -4.20 -3.90
C GLY A 236 1.95 -4.83 -3.51
N ILE A 237 2.60 -5.48 -4.47
CA ILE A 237 3.79 -6.32 -4.24
C ILE A 237 4.89 -5.95 -5.24
N LEU A 238 6.11 -5.87 -4.73
CA LEU A 238 7.34 -5.67 -5.49
C LEU A 238 8.24 -6.91 -5.37
N VAL A 239 8.94 -7.24 -6.45
CA VAL A 239 10.15 -8.07 -6.39
C VAL A 239 11.34 -7.14 -6.32
N LEU A 240 12.08 -7.24 -5.23
CA LEU A 240 13.31 -6.50 -4.96
C LEU A 240 14.50 -7.44 -5.17
N GLU A 241 15.53 -6.96 -5.87
CA GLU A 241 16.74 -7.72 -6.09
C GLU A 241 17.99 -6.86 -5.84
N GLU A 242 19.05 -7.53 -5.44
CA GLU A 242 20.38 -6.94 -5.48
C GLU A 242 20.75 -6.61 -6.94
N TYR A 243 21.31 -5.43 -7.17
CA TYR A 243 21.50 -4.89 -8.52
C TYR A 243 22.36 -5.77 -9.43
N GLU A 244 23.52 -6.26 -8.94
CA GLU A 244 24.39 -7.11 -9.76
C GLU A 244 23.77 -8.51 -9.98
N HIS A 245 23.01 -9.03 -9.00
CA HIS A 245 22.21 -10.25 -9.17
C HIS A 245 21.18 -10.08 -10.29
N ALA A 246 20.40 -8.99 -10.26
CA ALA A 246 19.39 -8.71 -11.28
C ALA A 246 19.99 -8.60 -12.68
N LYS A 247 21.15 -7.91 -12.81
CA LYS A 247 21.88 -7.79 -14.07
C LYS A 247 22.41 -9.15 -14.56
N ALA A 248 23.00 -9.93 -13.67
CA ALA A 248 23.60 -11.23 -14.01
C ALA A 248 22.57 -12.21 -14.60
N ARG A 249 21.32 -12.17 -14.13
CA ARG A 249 20.23 -12.98 -14.70
C ARG A 249 19.48 -12.32 -15.87
N GLY A 250 19.90 -11.11 -16.30
CA GLY A 250 19.25 -10.38 -17.39
C GLY A 250 17.85 -9.87 -17.05
N ALA A 251 17.57 -9.57 -15.77
CA ALA A 251 16.28 -9.07 -15.34
C ALA A 251 15.96 -7.70 -15.93
N ARG A 252 14.68 -7.46 -16.24
CA ARG A 252 14.19 -6.11 -16.42
C ARG A 252 14.30 -5.37 -15.11
N ILE A 253 14.81 -4.16 -15.14
CA ILE A 253 14.90 -3.29 -13.96
C ILE A 253 14.01 -2.07 -14.20
N TYR A 254 13.04 -1.85 -13.32
CA TYR A 254 12.16 -0.70 -13.35
C TYR A 254 12.83 0.55 -12.81
N CYS A 255 13.39 0.44 -11.61
CA CYS A 255 14.05 1.55 -10.91
C CYS A 255 14.91 0.99 -9.78
N GLU A 256 15.67 1.87 -9.14
CA GLU A 256 16.32 1.60 -7.86
C GLU A 256 15.39 2.01 -6.71
N LEU A 257 15.18 1.14 -5.74
CA LEU A 257 14.68 1.51 -4.42
C LEU A 257 15.88 2.07 -3.65
N ALA A 258 16.03 3.41 -3.71
CA ALA A 258 17.24 4.10 -3.29
C ALA A 258 17.26 4.41 -1.79
N GLY A 259 16.09 4.64 -1.17
CA GLY A 259 16.04 5.03 0.23
C GLY A 259 14.76 4.63 0.93
N PHE A 260 14.91 4.44 2.25
CA PHE A 260 13.82 4.17 3.18
C PHE A 260 14.02 4.96 4.47
N GLY A 261 12.98 5.65 4.91
CA GLY A 261 12.89 6.32 6.21
C GLY A 261 11.78 5.73 7.05
N ALA A 262 11.99 5.72 8.36
CA ALA A 262 10.97 5.34 9.34
C ALA A 262 11.08 6.25 10.57
N SER A 263 9.95 6.69 11.13
CA SER A 263 9.90 7.51 12.33
C SER A 263 8.63 7.24 13.13
N SER A 264 8.54 7.83 14.33
CA SER A 264 7.33 7.80 15.14
C SER A 264 6.97 9.22 15.58
N ASP A 265 5.67 9.55 15.59
CA ASP A 265 5.18 10.85 16.05
C ASP A 265 5.26 11.02 17.57
N ALA A 266 5.15 9.92 18.33
CA ALA A 266 5.08 9.90 19.79
C ALA A 266 4.03 10.90 20.33
N TYR A 267 2.87 10.99 19.68
CA TYR A 267 1.87 12.00 19.94
C TYR A 267 0.52 11.44 20.40
N HIS A 268 -0.19 10.72 19.54
CA HIS A 268 -1.53 10.19 19.81
C HIS A 268 -1.77 8.88 19.07
N MET A 269 -2.70 8.03 19.55
CA MET A 269 -2.94 6.71 18.97
C MET A 269 -3.52 6.76 17.54
N THR A 270 -4.27 7.79 17.18
CA THR A 270 -4.97 7.89 15.89
C THR A 270 -4.86 9.25 15.21
N ALA A 271 -4.68 10.33 15.96
CA ALA A 271 -4.55 11.68 15.41
C ALA A 271 -3.09 11.98 15.04
N PRO A 272 -2.82 12.53 13.84
CA PRO A 272 -1.50 13.06 13.53
C PRO A 272 -1.22 14.32 14.35
N SER A 273 0.07 14.62 14.57
CA SER A 273 0.46 15.95 15.04
C SER A 273 0.24 16.96 13.92
N ASP A 274 -0.40 18.07 14.23
CA ASP A 274 -0.65 19.18 13.30
C ASP A 274 0.63 19.83 12.76
N THR A 275 1.73 19.71 13.49
CA THR A 275 3.04 20.22 13.07
C THR A 275 3.64 19.44 11.89
N GLY A 276 3.27 18.17 11.71
CA GLY A 276 3.87 17.29 10.69
C GLY A 276 5.33 16.92 10.95
N GLU A 277 5.85 17.12 12.17
CA GLU A 277 7.28 16.92 12.50
C GLU A 277 7.72 15.46 12.33
N GLY A 278 6.93 14.50 12.83
CA GLY A 278 7.25 13.06 12.73
C GLY A 278 7.35 12.57 11.28
N PRO A 279 6.31 12.76 10.44
CA PRO A 279 6.36 12.46 9.02
C PRO A 279 7.49 13.20 8.28
N SER A 280 7.77 14.46 8.63
CA SER A 280 8.90 15.21 8.05
C SER A 280 10.24 14.53 8.31
N ARG A 281 10.50 14.09 9.55
CA ARG A 281 11.72 13.31 9.87
C ARG A 281 11.82 12.04 9.05
N CYS A 282 10.70 11.36 8.84
CA CYS A 282 10.65 10.15 8.01
C CYS A 282 11.10 10.44 6.57
N MET A 283 10.56 11.49 5.94
CA MET A 283 10.95 11.93 4.59
C MET A 283 12.41 12.33 4.51
N VAL A 284 12.91 13.11 5.47
CA VAL A 284 14.32 13.51 5.53
C VAL A 284 15.25 12.31 5.68
N MET A 285 14.88 11.33 6.52
CA MET A 285 15.64 10.08 6.65
C MET A 285 15.67 9.28 5.34
N ALA A 286 14.56 9.20 4.62
CA ALA A 286 14.48 8.51 3.34
C ALA A 286 15.35 9.18 2.28
N MET A 287 15.32 10.52 2.17
CA MET A 287 16.20 11.28 1.28
C MET A 287 17.68 11.08 1.62
N LYS A 288 18.04 11.17 2.90
CA LYS A 288 19.42 10.92 3.37
C LYS A 288 19.89 9.51 3.02
N ASP A 289 19.04 8.51 3.19
CA ASP A 289 19.36 7.12 2.87
C ASP A 289 19.55 6.91 1.36
N ALA A 290 18.72 7.58 0.54
CA ALA A 290 18.82 7.58 -0.91
C ALA A 290 20.01 8.39 -1.45
N GLY A 291 20.62 9.24 -0.64
CA GLY A 291 21.67 10.19 -1.08
C GLY A 291 21.14 11.25 -2.04
N VAL A 292 19.88 11.69 -1.83
CA VAL A 292 19.26 12.76 -2.64
C VAL A 292 18.91 13.96 -1.78
N ASN A 293 18.90 15.14 -2.39
CA ASN A 293 18.47 16.38 -1.77
C ASN A 293 17.00 16.64 -2.05
N ALA A 294 16.39 17.56 -1.31
CA ALA A 294 15.00 17.95 -1.47
C ALA A 294 14.67 18.44 -2.90
N ASP A 295 15.57 19.20 -3.52
CA ASP A 295 15.42 19.77 -4.86
C ASP A 295 15.45 18.74 -6.00
N GLN A 296 15.73 17.48 -5.70
CA GLN A 296 15.71 16.37 -6.63
C GLN A 296 14.39 15.58 -6.62
N ILE A 297 13.48 15.87 -5.68
CA ILE A 297 12.19 15.16 -5.61
C ILE A 297 11.23 15.74 -6.65
N ASP A 298 10.96 14.95 -7.69
CA ASP A 298 10.08 15.34 -8.79
C ASP A 298 8.60 15.15 -8.46
N TYR A 299 8.27 14.06 -7.77
CA TYR A 299 6.91 13.65 -7.44
C TYR A 299 6.86 12.98 -6.07
N LEU A 300 5.80 13.26 -5.33
CA LEU A 300 5.48 12.64 -4.07
C LEU A 300 4.07 12.04 -4.13
N ASN A 301 3.98 10.70 -4.05
CA ASN A 301 2.72 10.01 -3.82
C ASN A 301 2.44 10.06 -2.32
N ALA A 302 1.45 10.86 -1.94
CA ALA A 302 1.16 11.18 -0.57
C ALA A 302 0.34 10.10 0.14
N HIS A 303 0.43 10.08 1.46
CA HIS A 303 -0.51 9.32 2.27
C HIS A 303 -1.94 9.83 2.07
N GLY A 304 -2.19 11.13 2.07
CA GLY A 304 -3.38 11.85 1.59
C GLY A 304 -4.69 11.06 1.67
N THR A 305 -5.22 10.84 2.90
CA THR A 305 -6.34 9.93 3.14
C THR A 305 -7.71 10.55 2.95
N SER A 306 -7.81 11.84 2.63
CA SER A 306 -9.09 12.58 2.60
C SER A 306 -9.65 12.84 4.01
N THR A 307 -8.79 12.91 5.02
CA THR A 307 -9.19 13.28 6.37
C THR A 307 -8.88 14.75 6.67
N PRO A 308 -9.77 15.47 7.41
CA PRO A 308 -9.58 16.90 7.67
C PRO A 308 -8.21 17.25 8.28
N LEU A 309 -7.74 16.48 9.25
CA LEU A 309 -6.49 16.73 9.97
C LEU A 309 -5.27 16.11 9.23
N GLY A 310 -5.41 14.89 8.70
CA GLY A 310 -4.29 14.15 8.14
C GLY A 310 -3.67 14.83 6.94
N ASP A 311 -4.48 15.30 6.01
CA ASP A 311 -4.02 15.89 4.76
C ASP A 311 -3.24 17.20 4.99
N LEU A 312 -3.68 18.03 5.96
CA LEU A 312 -2.98 19.26 6.32
C LEU A 312 -1.70 19.00 7.12
N ALA A 313 -1.72 18.03 8.03
CA ALA A 313 -0.51 17.61 8.75
C ALA A 313 0.56 17.11 7.78
N GLU A 314 0.17 16.36 6.75
CA GLU A 314 1.10 15.92 5.70
C GLU A 314 1.60 17.09 4.85
N THR A 315 0.76 18.08 4.53
CA THR A 315 1.18 19.31 3.85
C THR A 315 2.27 20.03 4.64
N ASN A 316 2.08 20.18 5.97
CA ASN A 316 3.09 20.77 6.84
C ASN A 316 4.38 19.95 6.87
N ALA A 317 4.25 18.62 6.93
CA ALA A 317 5.40 17.71 6.90
C ALA A 317 6.22 17.84 5.61
N MET A 318 5.54 17.94 4.45
CA MET A 318 6.20 18.14 3.15
C MET A 318 6.95 19.47 3.10
N LYS A 319 6.35 20.56 3.59
CA LYS A 319 7.00 21.86 3.68
C LYS A 319 8.25 21.84 4.58
N LEU A 320 8.15 21.16 5.72
CA LEU A 320 9.29 20.99 6.64
C LEU A 320 10.43 20.16 6.02
N ALA A 321 10.07 19.06 5.30
CA ALA A 321 11.07 18.16 4.73
C ALA A 321 11.73 18.70 3.46
N LEU A 322 10.96 19.37 2.59
CA LEU A 322 11.41 19.81 1.27
C LEU A 322 11.75 21.31 1.20
N GLY A 323 11.42 22.10 2.24
CA GLY A 323 11.61 23.55 2.23
C GLY A 323 10.86 24.20 1.07
N ASP A 324 11.47 25.21 0.44
CA ASP A 324 10.90 25.92 -0.70
C ASP A 324 10.65 25.02 -1.92
N HIS A 325 11.30 23.86 -2.00
CA HIS A 325 11.07 22.91 -3.09
C HIS A 325 9.72 22.21 -3.01
N ALA A 326 9.07 22.18 -1.84
CA ALA A 326 7.72 21.65 -1.69
C ALA A 326 6.72 22.28 -2.68
N TYR A 327 6.90 23.57 -3.02
CA TYR A 327 6.07 24.30 -3.98
C TYR A 327 6.37 23.98 -5.47
N LYS A 328 7.42 23.19 -5.72
CA LYS A 328 7.83 22.76 -7.08
C LYS A 328 7.64 21.26 -7.30
N THR A 329 7.54 20.51 -6.20
CA THR A 329 7.27 19.07 -6.22
C THR A 329 5.81 18.85 -6.57
N LEU A 330 5.52 17.97 -7.55
CA LEU A 330 4.16 17.52 -7.78
C LEU A 330 3.77 16.54 -6.68
N VAL A 331 2.59 16.71 -6.12
CA VAL A 331 2.04 15.86 -5.07
C VAL A 331 0.71 15.29 -5.56
N SER A 332 0.43 14.02 -5.34
CA SER A 332 -0.93 13.53 -5.52
C SER A 332 -1.26 12.39 -4.56
N SER A 333 -2.56 12.19 -4.31
CA SER A 333 -3.05 11.02 -3.60
C SER A 333 -3.88 10.15 -4.53
N THR A 334 -3.36 8.97 -4.84
CA THR A 334 -4.09 7.95 -5.60
C THR A 334 -5.23 7.33 -4.79
N LYS A 335 -5.27 7.56 -3.46
CA LYS A 335 -6.42 7.20 -2.60
C LYS A 335 -7.70 7.93 -2.99
N SER A 336 -7.62 9.03 -3.71
CA SER A 336 -8.81 9.66 -4.31
C SER A 336 -9.57 8.72 -5.24
N MET A 337 -8.89 7.72 -5.82
CA MET A 337 -9.44 6.74 -6.75
C MET A 337 -9.59 5.35 -6.14
N THR A 338 -8.61 4.90 -5.37
CA THR A 338 -8.57 3.55 -4.79
C THR A 338 -9.30 3.44 -3.45
N GLY A 339 -9.53 4.54 -2.74
CA GLY A 339 -9.77 4.52 -1.30
C GLY A 339 -8.47 4.18 -0.54
N HIS A 340 -8.59 3.98 0.75
CA HIS A 340 -7.47 3.68 1.64
C HIS A 340 -7.40 2.19 1.95
N LEU A 341 -6.42 1.50 1.37
CA LEU A 341 -6.24 0.05 1.50
C LEU A 341 -5.49 -0.36 2.80
N LEU A 342 -5.48 0.50 3.81
CA LEU A 342 -4.85 0.25 5.10
C LEU A 342 -3.40 -0.27 4.93
N GLY A 343 -3.11 -1.49 5.43
CA GLY A 343 -1.78 -2.07 5.35
C GLY A 343 -1.28 -2.38 3.93
N ALA A 344 -2.18 -2.50 2.95
CA ALA A 344 -1.82 -2.69 1.53
C ALA A 344 -1.53 -1.37 0.80
N ALA A 345 -1.96 -0.22 1.34
CA ALA A 345 -1.93 1.07 0.65
C ALA A 345 -0.54 1.41 0.08
N GLY A 346 0.49 1.37 0.93
CA GLY A 346 1.85 1.71 0.50
C GLY A 346 2.43 0.80 -0.58
N GLY A 347 1.99 -0.47 -0.65
CA GLY A 347 2.38 -1.39 -1.73
C GLY A 347 1.76 -1.01 -3.07
N VAL A 348 0.45 -0.72 -3.08
CA VAL A 348 -0.27 -0.24 -4.26
C VAL A 348 0.30 1.10 -4.73
N GLU A 349 0.55 2.02 -3.82
CA GLU A 349 1.12 3.34 -4.10
C GLU A 349 2.56 3.27 -4.60
N ALA A 350 3.37 2.34 -4.09
CA ALA A 350 4.70 2.06 -4.62
C ALA A 350 4.64 1.60 -6.09
N VAL A 351 3.74 0.65 -6.42
CA VAL A 351 3.52 0.20 -7.79
C VAL A 351 3.10 1.38 -8.69
N LEU A 352 2.10 2.17 -8.28
CA LEU A 352 1.62 3.31 -9.06
C LEU A 352 2.70 4.41 -9.21
N SER A 353 3.53 4.63 -8.19
CA SER A 353 4.67 5.57 -8.23
C SER A 353 5.73 5.14 -9.23
N ILE A 354 6.03 3.84 -9.29
CA ILE A 354 6.98 3.28 -10.26
C ILE A 354 6.42 3.37 -11.68
N LEU A 355 5.12 3.07 -11.86
CA LEU A 355 4.46 3.25 -13.16
C LEU A 355 4.48 4.71 -13.62
N ALA A 356 4.22 5.66 -12.72
CA ALA A 356 4.33 7.09 -12.99
C ALA A 356 5.73 7.47 -13.48
N MET A 357 6.78 6.99 -12.80
CA MET A 357 8.18 7.20 -13.20
C MET A 357 8.47 6.61 -14.60
N GLN A 358 8.00 5.38 -14.87
CA GLN A 358 8.23 4.72 -16.15
C GLN A 358 7.54 5.41 -17.32
N ARG A 359 6.35 5.98 -17.06
CA ARG A 359 5.52 6.64 -18.08
C ARG A 359 5.79 8.14 -18.21
N GLY A 360 6.45 8.76 -17.22
CA GLY A 360 6.63 10.21 -17.17
C GLY A 360 5.30 10.96 -16.99
N ILE A 361 4.36 10.38 -16.24
CA ILE A 361 3.02 10.96 -16.01
C ILE A 361 2.69 10.83 -14.52
N VAL A 362 2.38 11.94 -13.88
CA VAL A 362 1.93 11.98 -12.49
C VAL A 362 0.43 11.73 -12.40
N PRO A 363 -0.02 10.76 -11.61
CA PRO A 363 -1.43 10.52 -11.34
C PRO A 363 -2.14 11.74 -10.75
N PRO A 364 -3.43 11.96 -11.04
CA PRO A 364 -4.17 13.07 -10.46
C PRO A 364 -4.65 12.75 -9.04
N THR A 365 -4.93 13.80 -8.26
CA THR A 365 -5.85 13.75 -7.14
C THR A 365 -7.23 14.12 -7.65
N ILE A 366 -8.12 13.13 -7.84
CA ILE A 366 -9.48 13.42 -8.31
C ILE A 366 -10.34 14.00 -7.19
N ASN A 367 -11.47 14.63 -7.57
CA ASN A 367 -12.42 15.25 -6.64
C ASN A 367 -11.88 16.47 -5.87
N LEU A 368 -10.71 16.97 -6.21
CA LEU A 368 -10.15 18.19 -5.64
C LEU A 368 -10.69 19.40 -6.40
N GLU A 369 -11.79 19.94 -5.92
CA GLU A 369 -12.49 21.09 -6.53
C GLU A 369 -12.14 22.40 -5.80
N ASN A 370 -12.11 22.36 -4.48
CA ASN A 370 -11.83 23.52 -3.63
C ASN A 370 -10.78 23.13 -2.58
N VAL A 371 -9.56 23.55 -2.81
CA VAL A 371 -8.46 23.28 -1.84
C VAL A 371 -8.80 23.92 -0.49
N SER A 372 -8.65 23.16 0.59
CA SER A 372 -8.88 23.66 1.94
C SER A 372 -7.83 24.68 2.35
N GLU A 373 -8.18 25.58 3.27
CA GLU A 373 -7.24 26.53 3.88
C GLU A 373 -6.02 25.78 4.45
N GLY A 374 -4.81 26.29 4.17
CA GLY A 374 -3.54 25.66 4.53
C GLY A 374 -3.01 24.66 3.50
N GLY A 375 -3.81 24.23 2.52
CA GLY A 375 -3.38 23.42 1.39
C GLY A 375 -2.94 24.31 0.23
N ASP A 376 -1.65 24.54 0.08
CA ASP A 376 -1.10 25.50 -0.89
C ASP A 376 0.00 24.91 -1.79
N LEU A 377 0.13 23.56 -1.82
CA LEU A 377 1.03 22.84 -2.71
C LEU A 377 0.31 22.46 -4.03
N ASP A 378 1.07 21.95 -4.98
CA ASP A 378 0.52 21.44 -6.25
C ASP A 378 0.09 19.97 -6.10
N TYR A 379 -1.18 19.74 -5.81
CA TYR A 379 -1.75 18.41 -5.59
C TYR A 379 -2.20 17.70 -6.87
N VAL A 380 -1.82 18.17 -8.03
CA VAL A 380 -2.19 17.63 -9.35
C VAL A 380 -3.71 17.39 -9.46
N PRO A 381 -4.56 18.43 -9.37
CA PRO A 381 -6.00 18.25 -9.27
C PRO A 381 -6.61 17.71 -10.57
N ASN A 382 -7.40 16.67 -10.43
CA ASN A 382 -8.33 16.08 -11.38
C ASN A 382 -7.77 15.57 -12.74
N VAL A 383 -6.63 16.07 -13.22
CA VAL A 383 -6.06 15.70 -14.51
C VAL A 383 -4.62 15.25 -14.36
N PRO A 384 -4.22 14.09 -14.93
CA PRO A 384 -2.83 13.64 -14.93
C PRO A 384 -1.90 14.68 -15.54
N ARG A 385 -0.66 14.73 -15.08
CA ARG A 385 0.32 15.72 -15.58
C ARG A 385 1.58 15.04 -16.10
N GLU A 386 1.94 15.33 -17.35
CA GLU A 386 3.23 14.88 -17.90
C GLU A 386 4.39 15.60 -17.21
N LYS A 387 5.38 14.85 -16.77
CA LYS A 387 6.63 15.34 -16.20
C LYS A 387 7.67 14.23 -16.23
N LYS A 388 8.90 14.56 -16.63
CA LYS A 388 10.04 13.65 -16.45
C LYS A 388 10.24 13.43 -14.94
N LEU A 389 10.29 12.17 -14.52
CA LEU A 389 10.41 11.77 -13.12
C LEU A 389 11.71 10.97 -12.96
N ASP A 390 12.71 11.55 -12.31
CA ASP A 390 13.97 10.89 -12.01
C ASP A 390 14.01 10.39 -10.55
N VAL A 391 13.34 11.10 -9.62
CA VAL A 391 13.22 10.70 -8.20
C VAL A 391 11.78 10.86 -7.73
N VAL A 392 11.23 9.78 -7.21
CA VAL A 392 9.85 9.73 -6.70
C VAL A 392 9.85 9.26 -5.24
N MET A 393 9.03 9.91 -4.43
CA MET A 393 8.81 9.57 -3.02
C MET A 393 7.41 9.00 -2.83
N SER A 394 7.23 8.04 -1.91
CA SER A 394 5.93 7.49 -1.52
C SER A 394 5.84 7.42 0.00
N ASN A 395 4.78 8.03 0.56
CA ASN A 395 4.54 8.13 2.00
C ASN A 395 3.44 7.16 2.47
N GLY A 396 3.66 6.55 3.63
CA GLY A 396 2.64 5.82 4.37
C GLY A 396 2.72 6.16 5.85
N PHE A 397 1.63 6.72 6.40
CA PHE A 397 1.54 7.12 7.81
C PHE A 397 0.41 6.36 8.49
N GLY A 398 0.67 5.76 9.63
CA GLY A 398 -0.27 4.82 10.26
C GLY A 398 -0.68 5.23 11.67
N PHE A 399 -1.82 4.71 12.10
CA PHE A 399 -2.23 4.78 13.50
C PHE A 399 -1.11 4.26 14.42
N GLY A 400 -0.99 4.87 15.61
CA GLY A 400 0.16 4.70 16.48
C GLY A 400 1.29 5.68 16.19
N GLY A 401 1.09 6.60 15.21
CA GLY A 401 2.10 7.57 14.79
C GLY A 401 3.30 6.94 14.09
N THR A 402 3.09 5.82 13.41
CA THR A 402 4.15 5.11 12.67
C THR A 402 4.24 5.62 11.24
N ASN A 403 5.42 6.02 10.80
CA ASN A 403 5.67 6.64 9.51
C ASN A 403 6.68 5.83 8.69
N GLY A 404 6.39 5.62 7.40
CA GLY A 404 7.27 4.97 6.44
C GLY A 404 7.32 5.73 5.12
N THR A 405 8.50 6.08 4.65
CA THR A 405 8.71 6.75 3.36
C THR A 405 9.69 5.97 2.50
N LEU A 406 9.33 5.74 1.24
CA LEU A 406 10.17 5.09 0.23
C LEU A 406 10.63 6.13 -0.80
N VAL A 407 11.86 5.99 -1.28
CA VAL A 407 12.41 6.80 -2.38
C VAL A 407 12.84 5.88 -3.52
N PHE A 408 12.25 6.10 -4.68
CA PHE A 408 12.58 5.41 -5.93
C PHE A 408 13.38 6.36 -6.83
N ARG A 409 14.40 5.83 -7.50
CA ARG A 409 15.25 6.57 -8.43
C ARG A 409 15.36 5.86 -9.77
N LYS A 410 15.24 6.62 -10.86
CA LYS A 410 15.49 6.13 -12.22
C LYS A 410 16.97 5.77 -12.39
N LEU A 411 17.23 4.68 -13.13
CA LEU A 411 18.58 4.21 -13.45
C LEU A 411 19.05 4.74 -14.80
#